data_ef1d67b39d272d43b435d11540a20051
#
_entry.id   ef1d67b39d272d43b435d11540a20051
#
_cell.length_a   1.000
_cell.length_b   1.000
_cell.length_c   1.000
_cell.angle_alpha   90.00
_cell.angle_beta   90.00
_cell.angle_gamma   90.00
#
_symmetry.space_group_name_H-M   'P 1'
#
loop_
_entity.id
_entity.type
_entity.pdbx_description
1 polymer ?
#
loop_
_entity_poly.entity_id
_entity_poly.type
_entity_poly.pdbx_seq_one_letter_code
_entity_poly.pdbx_strand_id
1 'polypeptide(L)'
;SHNWHRINDQLYRSAQAYGSYFNYLLKQNQIKSLINLRGENPLSNWYAPEQKLCNQLNIKHIDLSLHSRRLPKKATLIEMVKLFNTADRPILLKCSGGADRTGLAASLFLLNEYGIECLPEALQQLKFFPYLHFPRKHQRWIAHLPRYFAATHRNNTLSDWIQKVYSHTNF
;
A
#
# COMPACT_ATOMS: atom_id res chain seq x y z
N SER A 1 17.42 -7.61 -4.70
CA SER A 1 16.60 -7.17 -3.56
C SER A 1 15.15 -7.08 -3.98
N HIS A 2 14.26 -7.61 -3.16
CA HIS A 2 12.81 -7.53 -3.40
C HIS A 2 12.19 -6.26 -2.82
N ASN A 3 13.02 -5.31 -2.38
CA ASN A 3 12.58 -4.13 -1.64
C ASN A 3 11.62 -4.50 -0.50
N TRP A 4 11.99 -5.57 0.20
CA TRP A 4 11.19 -6.13 1.29
C TRP A 4 11.51 -5.41 2.59
N HIS A 5 10.46 -4.93 3.27
CA HIS A 5 10.62 -4.25 4.56
C HIS A 5 9.49 -4.61 5.50
N ARG A 6 9.85 -4.87 6.74
CA ARG A 6 8.90 -4.96 7.84
C ARG A 6 8.67 -3.56 8.39
N ILE A 7 7.42 -3.13 8.44
CA ILE A 7 7.07 -1.83 9.04
C ILE A 7 6.79 -1.99 10.53
N ASN A 8 5.97 -2.98 10.86
CA ASN A 8 5.69 -3.42 12.23
C ASN A 8 5.21 -4.88 12.17
N ASP A 9 4.71 -5.44 13.28
CA ASP A 9 4.23 -6.83 13.31
C ASP A 9 3.02 -7.08 12.42
N GLN A 10 2.35 -6.04 11.95
CA GLN A 10 1.09 -6.18 11.22
C GLN A 10 1.22 -5.82 9.75
N LEU A 11 2.31 -5.16 9.37
CA LEU A 11 2.46 -4.62 8.03
C LEU A 11 3.87 -4.82 7.48
N TYR A 12 3.91 -5.37 6.27
CA TYR A 12 5.12 -5.54 5.47
C TYR A 12 4.89 -4.91 4.10
N ARG A 13 5.97 -4.59 3.43
CA ARG A 13 5.90 -4.02 2.08
C ARG A 13 7.03 -4.57 1.19
N SER A 14 6.76 -4.69 -0.12
CA SER A 14 7.77 -5.17 -1.08
C SER A 14 7.49 -4.72 -2.50
N ALA A 15 8.50 -4.94 -3.36
CA ALA A 15 8.34 -4.91 -4.81
C ALA A 15 7.71 -6.22 -5.29
N GLN A 16 7.44 -6.29 -6.62
CA GLN A 16 7.13 -7.55 -7.28
C GLN A 16 8.31 -8.48 -7.10
N ALA A 17 8.06 -9.64 -6.56
CA ALA A 17 9.11 -10.58 -6.24
C ALA A 17 8.78 -11.97 -6.76
N TYR A 18 9.81 -12.76 -6.97
CA TYR A 18 9.73 -14.09 -7.56
C TYR A 18 10.65 -15.05 -6.82
N GLY A 19 10.39 -16.33 -7.00
CA GLY A 19 11.30 -17.37 -6.61
C GLY A 19 11.22 -17.80 -5.15
N SER A 20 12.17 -18.67 -4.80
CA SER A 20 12.18 -19.37 -3.51
C SER A 20 12.40 -18.43 -2.32
N TYR A 21 13.17 -17.36 -2.50
CA TYR A 21 13.43 -16.41 -1.43
C TYR A 21 12.18 -15.63 -1.04
N PHE A 22 11.38 -15.23 -2.01
CA PHE A 22 10.11 -14.57 -1.72
C PHE A 22 9.16 -15.51 -0.98
N ASN A 23 9.07 -16.76 -1.45
CA ASN A 23 8.31 -17.79 -0.77
C ASN A 23 8.75 -17.96 0.69
N TYR A 24 10.06 -18.02 0.92
CA TYR A 24 10.64 -18.08 2.26
C TYR A 24 10.21 -16.89 3.13
N LEU A 25 10.30 -15.66 2.59
CA LEU A 25 9.91 -14.46 3.32
C LEU A 25 8.43 -14.46 3.71
N LEU A 26 7.57 -14.88 2.80
CA LEU A 26 6.13 -14.98 3.08
C LEU A 26 5.83 -15.94 4.23
N LYS A 27 6.46 -17.09 4.20
CA LYS A 27 6.30 -18.11 5.26
C LYS A 27 6.88 -17.67 6.58
N GLN A 28 8.14 -17.21 6.55
CA GLN A 28 8.88 -16.86 7.76
C GLN A 28 8.19 -15.75 8.53
N ASN A 29 7.57 -14.80 7.82
CA ASN A 29 6.89 -13.67 8.43
C ASN A 29 5.40 -13.92 8.63
N GLN A 30 4.92 -15.13 8.34
CA GLN A 30 3.54 -15.55 8.57
C GLN A 30 2.50 -14.62 7.94
N ILE A 31 2.78 -14.15 6.72
CA ILE A 31 1.88 -13.25 5.99
C ILE A 31 0.52 -13.93 5.79
N LYS A 32 -0.55 -13.23 6.12
CA LYS A 32 -1.93 -13.73 5.99
C LYS A 32 -2.65 -13.17 4.77
N SER A 33 -2.34 -11.93 4.38
CA SER A 33 -2.96 -11.27 3.24
C SER A 33 -1.91 -10.57 2.41
N LEU A 34 -2.02 -10.67 1.09
CA LEU A 34 -1.20 -9.93 0.15
C LEU A 34 -2.13 -9.00 -0.63
N ILE A 35 -1.94 -7.68 -0.45
CA ILE A 35 -2.67 -6.68 -1.21
C ILE A 35 -1.82 -6.27 -2.40
N ASN A 36 -2.28 -6.68 -3.57
CA ASN A 36 -1.63 -6.39 -4.85
C ASN A 36 -2.10 -5.04 -5.37
N LEU A 37 -1.27 -4.02 -5.24
CA LEU A 37 -1.60 -2.64 -5.63
C LEU A 37 -1.48 -2.41 -7.14
N ARG A 38 -1.06 -3.41 -7.90
CA ARG A 38 -1.06 -3.36 -9.37
C ARG A 38 -2.43 -3.69 -9.94
N GLY A 39 -3.33 -4.25 -9.11
CA GLY A 39 -4.65 -4.67 -9.53
C GLY A 39 -4.66 -6.00 -10.27
N GLU A 40 -5.85 -6.46 -10.61
CA GLU A 40 -6.04 -7.67 -11.39
C GLU A 40 -5.41 -7.49 -12.77
N ASN A 41 -4.53 -8.44 -13.13
CA ASN A 41 -3.74 -8.31 -14.36
C ASN A 41 -3.44 -9.69 -14.97
N PRO A 42 -4.50 -10.42 -15.41
CA PRO A 42 -4.36 -11.83 -15.79
C PRO A 42 -3.47 -12.07 -17.01
N LEU A 43 -3.23 -11.04 -17.82
CA LEU A 43 -2.37 -11.15 -19.00
C LEU A 43 -0.89 -10.94 -18.65
N SER A 44 -0.56 -10.47 -17.47
CA SER A 44 0.82 -10.28 -17.05
C SER A 44 1.41 -11.58 -16.52
N ASN A 45 2.68 -11.81 -16.85
CA ASN A 45 3.38 -13.05 -16.50
C ASN A 45 3.62 -13.26 -15.00
N TRP A 46 3.50 -12.20 -14.20
CA TRP A 46 3.69 -12.27 -12.74
C TRP A 46 2.39 -12.61 -11.99
N TYR A 47 1.22 -12.41 -12.63
CA TYR A 47 -0.04 -12.41 -11.90
C TYR A 47 -0.49 -13.83 -11.49
N ALA A 48 -0.61 -14.73 -12.44
CA ALA A 48 -1.03 -16.10 -12.15
C ALA A 48 -0.06 -16.84 -11.20
N PRO A 49 1.27 -16.73 -11.37
CA PRO A 49 2.21 -17.30 -10.40
C PRO A 49 2.05 -16.73 -8.99
N GLU A 50 1.77 -15.42 -8.85
CA GLU A 50 1.56 -14.80 -7.55
C GLU A 50 0.28 -15.32 -6.88
N GLN A 51 -0.83 -15.44 -7.63
CA GLN A 51 -2.06 -16.02 -7.11
C GLN A 51 -1.85 -17.47 -6.68
N LYS A 52 -1.15 -18.25 -7.49
CA LYS A 52 -0.86 -19.64 -7.20
C LYS A 52 -0.03 -19.78 -5.92
N LEU A 53 0.99 -18.96 -5.78
CA LEU A 53 1.83 -18.97 -4.59
C LEU A 53 1.03 -18.63 -3.33
N CYS A 54 0.21 -17.59 -3.38
CA CYS A 54 -0.66 -17.22 -2.27
C CYS A 54 -1.62 -18.35 -1.91
N ASN A 55 -2.22 -18.99 -2.90
CA ASN A 55 -3.10 -20.12 -2.68
C ASN A 55 -2.38 -21.29 -2.00
N GLN A 56 -1.18 -21.62 -2.46
CA GLN A 56 -0.36 -22.69 -1.88
C GLN A 56 0.02 -22.41 -0.43
N LEU A 57 0.24 -21.15 -0.07
CA LEU A 57 0.64 -20.73 1.27
C LEU A 57 -0.53 -20.36 2.17
N ASN A 58 -1.77 -20.51 1.67
CA ASN A 58 -2.98 -20.10 2.38
C ASN A 58 -2.97 -18.60 2.73
N ILE A 59 -2.49 -17.80 1.80
CA ILE A 59 -2.49 -16.33 1.90
C ILE A 59 -3.64 -15.80 1.05
N LYS A 60 -4.44 -14.89 1.59
CA LYS A 60 -5.48 -14.23 0.80
C LYS A 60 -4.84 -13.24 -0.16
N HIS A 61 -5.06 -13.45 -1.45
CA HIS A 61 -4.58 -12.57 -2.51
C HIS A 61 -5.69 -11.57 -2.85
N ILE A 62 -5.42 -10.28 -2.63
CA ILE A 62 -6.42 -9.22 -2.76
C ILE A 62 -5.92 -8.20 -3.76
N ASP A 63 -6.71 -7.94 -4.80
CA ASP A 63 -6.38 -6.95 -5.81
C ASP A 63 -6.99 -5.60 -5.47
N LEU A 64 -6.15 -4.56 -5.50
CA LEU A 64 -6.58 -3.17 -5.38
C LEU A 64 -5.80 -2.35 -6.40
N SER A 65 -6.46 -1.85 -7.43
CA SER A 65 -5.77 -1.16 -8.52
C SER A 65 -5.47 0.29 -8.16
N LEU A 66 -4.20 0.60 -7.95
CA LEU A 66 -3.70 1.97 -7.86
C LEU A 66 -2.88 2.30 -9.11
N HIS A 67 -3.00 3.54 -9.57
CA HIS A 67 -2.22 4.04 -10.68
C HIS A 67 -1.10 4.94 -10.14
N SER A 68 0.15 4.71 -10.56
CA SER A 68 1.28 5.51 -10.05
C SER A 68 1.31 6.94 -10.56
N ARG A 69 0.58 7.24 -11.64
CA ARG A 69 0.58 8.55 -12.29
C ARG A 69 -0.70 9.36 -12.10
N ARG A 70 -1.70 8.79 -11.44
CA ARG A 70 -3.01 9.44 -11.25
C ARG A 70 -3.43 9.34 -9.80
N LEU A 71 -4.07 10.40 -9.32
CA LEU A 71 -4.75 10.38 -8.04
C LEU A 71 -5.84 9.30 -8.04
N PRO A 72 -5.94 8.52 -6.97
CA PRO A 72 -6.98 7.51 -6.87
C PRO A 72 -8.36 8.16 -6.73
N LYS A 73 -9.36 7.49 -7.28
CA LYS A 73 -10.74 7.87 -7.06
C LYS A 73 -11.10 7.68 -5.59
N LYS A 74 -12.08 8.45 -5.12
CA LYS A 74 -12.61 8.32 -3.75
C LYS A 74 -12.99 6.87 -3.43
N ALA A 75 -13.68 6.19 -4.33
CA ALA A 75 -14.09 4.79 -4.15
C ALA A 75 -12.90 3.86 -3.91
N THR A 76 -11.79 4.09 -4.60
CA THR A 76 -10.57 3.29 -4.42
C THR A 76 -9.97 3.49 -3.04
N LEU A 77 -9.93 4.73 -2.54
CA LEU A 77 -9.43 5.01 -1.19
C LEU A 77 -10.35 4.44 -0.12
N ILE A 78 -11.67 4.49 -0.32
CA ILE A 78 -12.63 3.87 0.59
C ILE A 78 -12.40 2.36 0.66
N GLU A 79 -12.21 1.71 -0.48
CA GLU A 79 -11.93 0.27 -0.54
C GLU A 79 -10.59 -0.05 0.14
N MET A 80 -9.57 0.78 -0.06
CA MET A 80 -8.27 0.60 0.58
C MET A 80 -8.41 0.60 2.11
N VAL A 81 -9.08 1.58 2.67
CA VAL A 81 -9.29 1.67 4.12
C VAL A 81 -10.09 0.48 4.63
N LYS A 82 -11.11 0.07 3.91
CA LYS A 82 -11.87 -1.13 4.24
C LYS A 82 -10.99 -2.36 4.30
N LEU A 83 -10.10 -2.54 3.32
CA LEU A 83 -9.15 -3.66 3.31
C LEU A 83 -8.18 -3.59 4.49
N PHE A 84 -7.69 -2.40 4.84
CA PHE A 84 -6.83 -2.23 6.02
C PHE A 84 -7.53 -2.66 7.31
N ASN A 85 -8.83 -2.42 7.40
CA ASN A 85 -9.61 -2.74 8.59
C ASN A 85 -10.09 -4.19 8.64
N THR A 86 -10.17 -4.88 7.50
CA THR A 86 -10.79 -6.21 7.42
C THR A 86 -9.86 -7.34 7.01
N ALA A 87 -8.75 -7.04 6.32
CA ALA A 87 -7.82 -8.09 5.88
C ALA A 87 -7.10 -8.72 7.06
N ASP A 88 -6.90 -10.03 6.99
CA ASP A 88 -6.16 -10.75 8.02
C ASP A 88 -4.71 -10.28 8.05
N ARG A 89 -4.17 -10.10 9.25
CA ARG A 89 -2.81 -9.58 9.48
C ARG A 89 -1.85 -10.70 9.89
N PRO A 90 -0.58 -10.62 9.54
CA PRO A 90 0.11 -9.51 8.87
C PRO A 90 -0.28 -9.37 7.40
N ILE A 91 -0.31 -8.11 6.94
CA ILE A 91 -0.57 -7.74 5.55
C ILE A 91 0.74 -7.44 4.84
N LEU A 92 0.91 -7.95 3.63
CA LEU A 92 1.96 -7.51 2.72
C LEU A 92 1.34 -6.60 1.66
N LEU A 93 1.84 -5.37 1.57
CA LEU A 93 1.52 -4.44 0.48
C LEU A 93 2.59 -4.57 -0.59
N LYS A 94 2.22 -4.74 -1.86
CA LYS A 94 3.20 -4.81 -2.95
C LYS A 94 2.68 -4.14 -4.21
N CYS A 95 3.62 -3.61 -4.96
CA CYS A 95 3.40 -3.13 -6.32
C CYS A 95 4.58 -3.58 -7.20
N SER A 96 4.85 -2.90 -8.30
CA SER A 96 5.96 -3.26 -9.19
C SER A 96 7.32 -3.02 -8.53
N GLY A 97 7.60 -1.79 -8.13
CA GLY A 97 8.88 -1.42 -7.51
C GLY A 97 8.87 -1.39 -6.00
N GLY A 98 7.71 -1.48 -5.38
CA GLY A 98 7.59 -1.42 -3.91
C GLY A 98 7.86 -0.05 -3.34
N ALA A 99 7.87 1.01 -4.15
CA ALA A 99 8.25 2.35 -3.73
C ALA A 99 7.05 3.32 -3.69
N ASP A 100 6.40 3.56 -4.83
CA ASP A 100 5.42 4.65 -4.96
C ASP A 100 4.03 4.26 -4.44
N ARG A 101 3.33 3.38 -5.13
CA ARG A 101 1.99 2.92 -4.71
C ARG A 101 2.05 2.24 -3.36
N THR A 102 3.06 1.44 -3.15
CA THR A 102 3.29 0.75 -1.88
C THR A 102 3.60 1.74 -0.75
N GLY A 103 4.41 2.76 -1.03
CA GLY A 103 4.69 3.82 -0.06
C GLY A 103 3.44 4.59 0.33
N LEU A 104 2.59 4.93 -0.65
CA LEU A 104 1.32 5.58 -0.37
C LEU A 104 0.42 4.71 0.50
N ALA A 105 0.24 3.44 0.13
CA ALA A 105 -0.61 2.54 0.88
C ALA A 105 -0.09 2.33 2.31
N ALA A 106 1.22 2.16 2.49
CA ALA A 106 1.82 2.02 3.82
C ALA A 106 1.63 3.29 4.66
N SER A 107 1.80 4.47 4.05
CA SER A 107 1.55 5.76 4.70
C SER A 107 0.11 5.87 5.18
N LEU A 108 -0.85 5.56 4.31
CA LEU A 108 -2.27 5.62 4.65
C LEU A 108 -2.67 4.54 5.66
N PHE A 109 -2.04 3.37 5.62
CA PHE A 109 -2.26 2.35 6.65
C PHE A 109 -1.92 2.89 8.03
N LEU A 110 -0.75 3.51 8.17
CA LEU A 110 -0.31 4.06 9.46
C LEU A 110 -1.24 5.17 9.94
N LEU A 111 -1.66 6.07 9.05
CA LEU A 111 -2.61 7.13 9.40
C LEU A 111 -3.98 6.58 9.78
N ASN A 112 -4.45 5.53 9.13
CA ASN A 112 -5.71 4.88 9.46
C ASN A 112 -5.65 4.20 10.82
N GLU A 113 -4.55 3.49 11.09
CA GLU A 113 -4.41 2.68 12.30
C GLU A 113 -4.13 3.53 13.54
N TYR A 114 -3.26 4.53 13.42
CA TYR A 114 -2.73 5.28 14.56
C TYR A 114 -3.13 6.75 14.56
N GLY A 115 -3.74 7.24 13.49
CA GLY A 115 -4.18 8.63 13.40
C GLY A 115 -3.06 9.61 13.04
N ILE A 116 -3.38 10.89 13.13
CA ILE A 116 -2.49 11.98 12.71
C ILE A 116 -1.18 12.03 13.48
N GLU A 117 -1.15 11.52 14.69
CA GLU A 117 0.06 11.47 15.50
C GLU A 117 1.15 10.62 14.87
N CYS A 118 0.78 9.69 13.99
CA CYS A 118 1.70 8.83 13.25
C CYS A 118 2.20 9.48 11.95
N LEU A 119 1.94 10.77 11.74
CA LEU A 119 2.33 11.44 10.50
C LEU A 119 3.82 11.34 10.19
N PRO A 120 4.76 11.52 11.15
CA PRO A 120 6.19 11.38 10.84
C PRO A 120 6.52 10.00 10.27
N GLU A 121 6.02 8.93 10.88
CA GLU A 121 6.24 7.55 10.43
C GLU A 121 5.56 7.29 9.10
N ALA A 122 4.36 7.85 8.89
CA ALA A 122 3.64 7.75 7.62
C ALA A 122 4.44 8.39 6.48
N LEU A 123 5.02 9.57 6.71
CA LEU A 123 5.84 10.25 5.70
C LEU A 123 7.17 9.54 5.44
N GLN A 124 7.71 8.83 6.43
CA GLN A 124 8.91 7.99 6.25
C GLN A 124 8.70 6.91 5.19
N GLN A 125 7.46 6.43 5.01
CA GLN A 125 7.14 5.43 4.00
C GLN A 125 7.34 5.93 2.56
N LEU A 126 7.47 7.24 2.39
CA LEU A 126 7.63 7.91 1.11
C LEU A 126 9.00 8.57 0.99
N LYS A 127 10.05 7.91 1.46
CA LYS A 127 11.43 8.39 1.34
C LYS A 127 12.24 7.51 0.40
N PHE A 128 13.29 8.10 -0.18
CA PHE A 128 14.19 7.37 -1.04
C PHE A 128 14.87 6.23 -0.27
N PHE A 129 15.42 6.52 0.88
CA PHE A 129 16.05 5.49 1.69
C PHE A 129 15.15 5.14 2.88
N PRO A 130 14.85 3.86 3.13
CA PRO A 130 15.35 2.66 2.42
C PRO A 130 14.43 2.18 1.27
N TYR A 131 13.34 2.88 0.97
CA TYR A 131 12.25 2.35 0.14
C TYR A 131 12.41 2.61 -1.36
N LEU A 132 13.43 3.34 -1.75
CA LEU A 132 13.73 3.66 -3.13
C LEU A 132 12.66 4.53 -3.79
N HIS A 133 11.90 5.28 -3.01
CA HIS A 133 10.92 6.23 -3.52
C HIS A 133 11.64 7.45 -4.11
N PHE A 134 11.61 7.56 -5.42
CA PHE A 134 12.17 8.69 -6.15
C PHE A 134 11.10 9.19 -7.14
N PRO A 135 10.18 10.06 -6.70
CA PRO A 135 9.02 10.42 -7.50
C PRO A 135 9.42 11.28 -8.71
N ARG A 136 8.95 10.88 -9.88
CA ARG A 136 9.01 11.70 -11.09
C ARG A 136 7.90 12.76 -11.04
N LYS A 137 7.94 13.71 -11.96
CA LYS A 137 6.96 14.80 -12.00
C LYS A 137 5.50 14.32 -11.85
N HIS A 138 5.13 13.26 -12.53
CA HIS A 138 3.76 12.71 -12.50
C HIS A 138 3.43 11.92 -11.22
N GLN A 139 4.40 11.72 -10.34
CA GLN A 139 4.25 10.93 -9.12
C GLN A 139 4.34 11.79 -7.84
N ARG A 140 4.53 13.09 -7.98
CA ARG A 140 4.69 14.00 -6.83
C ARG A 140 3.43 14.11 -5.97
N TRP A 141 2.26 13.85 -6.57
CA TRP A 141 1.00 13.84 -5.85
C TRP A 141 0.97 12.83 -4.70
N ILE A 142 1.75 11.77 -4.81
CA ILE A 142 1.76 10.66 -3.85
C ILE A 142 2.10 11.16 -2.44
N ALA A 143 3.18 11.95 -2.31
CA ALA A 143 3.56 12.52 -1.03
C ALA A 143 2.62 13.65 -0.58
N HIS A 144 1.95 14.32 -1.51
CA HIS A 144 1.00 15.38 -1.18
C HIS A 144 -0.27 14.84 -0.53
N LEU A 145 -0.71 13.61 -0.86
CA LEU A 145 -1.96 13.09 -0.36
C LEU A 145 -1.97 12.96 1.17
N PRO A 146 -1.00 12.30 1.82
CA PRO A 146 -0.97 12.25 3.27
C PRO A 146 -0.74 13.63 3.91
N ARG A 147 0.00 14.54 3.27
CA ARG A 147 0.18 15.91 3.75
C ARG A 147 -1.10 16.72 3.66
N TYR A 148 -1.87 16.51 2.58
CA TYR A 148 -3.17 17.16 2.42
C TYR A 148 -4.16 16.69 3.48
N PHE A 149 -4.17 15.41 3.78
CA PHE A 149 -4.94 14.89 4.91
C PHE A 149 -4.52 15.59 6.21
N ALA A 150 -3.22 15.65 6.49
CA ALA A 150 -2.72 16.27 7.71
C ALA A 150 -3.16 17.73 7.83
N ALA A 151 -3.13 18.48 6.72
CA ALA A 151 -3.47 19.90 6.71
C ALA A 151 -4.97 20.17 6.80
N THR A 152 -5.82 19.23 6.38
CA THR A 152 -7.28 19.49 6.21
C THR A 152 -8.18 18.53 6.97
N HIS A 153 -7.64 17.59 7.74
CA HIS A 153 -8.47 16.56 8.40
C HIS A 153 -9.39 17.11 9.49
N ARG A 154 -9.03 18.20 10.17
CA ARG A 154 -9.88 18.87 11.18
C ARG A 154 -10.51 17.88 12.18
N ASN A 155 -9.69 17.02 12.77
CA ASN A 155 -10.10 15.96 13.71
C ASN A 155 -10.95 14.84 13.09
N ASN A 156 -11.11 14.81 11.77
CA ASN A 156 -11.71 13.65 11.10
C ASN A 156 -10.73 12.46 11.08
N THR A 157 -11.29 11.27 11.18
CA THR A 157 -10.52 10.06 10.85
C THR A 157 -10.16 10.07 9.37
N LEU A 158 -9.20 9.25 8.97
CA LEU A 158 -8.86 9.12 7.55
C LEU A 158 -10.08 8.71 6.73
N SER A 159 -10.88 7.76 7.22
CA SER A 159 -12.09 7.31 6.54
C SER A 159 -13.09 8.46 6.34
N ASP A 160 -13.37 9.22 7.39
CA ASP A 160 -14.30 10.34 7.29
C ASP A 160 -13.77 11.44 6.38
N TRP A 161 -12.47 11.73 6.45
CA TRP A 161 -11.85 12.72 5.59
C TRP A 161 -11.95 12.33 4.12
N ILE A 162 -11.70 11.06 3.80
CA ILE A 162 -11.84 10.55 2.42
C ILE A 162 -13.27 10.80 1.92
N GLN A 163 -14.27 10.50 2.75
CA GLN A 163 -15.65 10.63 2.34
C GLN A 163 -16.12 12.08 2.24
N LYS A 164 -15.70 12.95 3.16
CA LYS A 164 -16.21 14.31 3.28
C LYS A 164 -15.39 15.36 2.55
N VAL A 165 -14.09 15.17 2.44
CA VAL A 165 -13.17 16.22 1.95
C VAL A 165 -12.46 15.82 0.67
N TYR A 166 -11.99 14.58 0.57
CA TYR A 166 -11.15 14.17 -0.55
C TYR A 166 -11.92 14.19 -1.87
N SER A 167 -11.26 14.76 -2.89
CA SER A 167 -11.69 14.67 -4.29
C SER A 167 -10.44 14.65 -5.17
N HIS A 168 -10.36 13.72 -6.10
CA HIS A 168 -9.23 13.65 -7.04
C HIS A 168 -9.21 14.81 -8.05
N THR A 169 -10.29 15.59 -8.12
CA THR A 169 -10.38 16.76 -9.02
C THR A 169 -10.00 18.06 -8.32
N ASN A 170 -9.94 18.08 -6.99
CA ASN A 170 -9.65 19.28 -6.18
C ASN A 170 -8.24 19.27 -5.59
N PHE A 171 -7.36 18.52 -6.20
CA PHE A 171 -6.02 18.27 -5.63
C PHE A 171 -4.93 19.03 -6.38
#